data_23aa23c604e6bf3b3cc66f6e2f831c1e
#
_entry.id   23aa23c604e6bf3b3cc66f6e2f831c1e
#
_cell.length_a   1.000
_cell.length_b   1.000
_cell.length_c   1.000
_cell.angle_alpha   90.00
_cell.angle_beta   90.00
_cell.angle_gamma   90.00
#
_symmetry.space_group_name_H-M   'P 1'
#
loop_
_entity.id
_entity.type
_entity.pdbx_description
1 polymer ?
#
loop_
_entity_poly.entity_id
_entity_poly.type
_entity_poly.pdbx_seq_one_letter_code
_entity_poly.pdbx_strand_id
1 'polypeptide(L)'
;FQLHLTENDPPFLPYTEFARFPERPADEAHLRSTARRLAGFHFIRRPRENPIRAFASVFPQQVEAVAERPFGFFHKYAFNTLRQVGANFELAADYLTWLSPGEFAAAAEHARRVSEVAKSVQFRLARAVTRRKFEPLQAALDPAADAWDSMMASLAGRI
;
A
#
# COMPACT_ATOMS: atom_id res chain seq x y z
N PHE A 1 -0.13 -8.09 26.72
CA PHE A 1 -0.18 -9.17 25.74
C PHE A 1 0.85 -10.19 26.17
N GLN A 2 0.44 -11.34 26.72
CA GLN A 2 1.33 -12.47 26.96
C GLN A 2 1.21 -13.43 25.80
N LEU A 3 2.26 -13.56 24.99
CA LEU A 3 2.39 -14.63 24.01
C LEU A 3 2.81 -15.90 24.79
N HIS A 4 1.91 -16.85 24.90
CA HIS A 4 2.24 -18.18 25.40
C HIS A 4 2.70 -19.01 24.21
N LEU A 5 4.01 -19.27 24.13
CA LEU A 5 4.58 -20.27 23.25
C LEU A 5 4.46 -21.63 23.91
N THR A 6 3.95 -22.61 23.19
CA THR A 6 3.90 -24.01 23.62
C THR A 6 5.18 -24.73 23.22
N GLU A 7 5.49 -25.87 23.84
CA GLU A 7 6.67 -26.68 23.50
C GLU A 7 6.68 -27.17 22.03
N ASN A 8 5.53 -27.13 21.35
CA ASN A 8 5.38 -27.55 19.95
C ASN A 8 5.45 -26.38 18.96
N ASP A 9 5.61 -25.15 19.42
CA ASP A 9 5.76 -24.02 18.52
C ASP A 9 7.17 -24.01 17.93
N PRO A 10 7.32 -23.74 16.62
CA PRO A 10 8.64 -23.61 16.04
C PRO A 10 9.43 -22.52 16.78
N PRO A 11 10.77 -22.63 16.89
CA PRO A 11 11.59 -21.68 17.64
C PRO A 11 11.69 -20.33 16.92
N PHE A 12 10.55 -19.74 16.62
CA PHE A 12 10.42 -18.35 16.21
C PHE A 12 10.47 -17.50 17.46
N LEU A 13 11.46 -16.63 17.55
CA LEU A 13 11.33 -15.50 18.43
C LEU A 13 10.12 -14.70 17.95
N PRO A 14 9.10 -14.48 18.81
CA PRO A 14 7.97 -13.65 18.43
C PRO A 14 8.49 -12.28 18.03
N TYR A 15 7.94 -11.71 16.97
CA TYR A 15 8.23 -10.34 16.60
C TYR A 15 7.91 -9.45 17.82
N THR A 16 8.93 -8.82 18.36
CA THR A 16 8.79 -7.97 19.55
C THR A 16 9.26 -6.58 19.22
N GLU A 17 8.36 -5.62 19.31
CA GLU A 17 8.68 -4.19 19.22
C GLU A 17 8.83 -3.60 20.60
N PHE A 18 9.91 -2.87 20.80
CA PHE A 18 10.11 -2.05 22.00
C PHE A 18 9.86 -0.59 21.64
N ALA A 19 8.85 0.02 22.24
CA ALA A 19 8.62 1.45 22.13
C ALA A 19 9.05 2.13 23.44
N ARG A 20 9.92 3.11 23.35
CA ARG A 20 10.25 4.01 24.44
C ARG A 20 9.66 5.38 24.15
N PHE A 21 8.75 5.81 25.00
CA PHE A 21 8.18 7.14 24.91
C PHE A 21 9.06 8.11 25.69
N PRO A 22 9.52 9.21 25.09
CA PRO A 22 10.26 10.24 25.82
C PRO A 22 9.32 10.96 26.79
N GLU A 23 9.87 11.47 27.89
CA GLU A 23 9.10 12.26 28.87
C GLU A 23 8.51 13.55 28.28
N ARG A 24 9.17 14.08 27.25
CA ARG A 24 8.69 15.24 26.50
C ARG A 24 8.46 14.85 25.04
N PRO A 25 7.29 15.18 24.48
CA PRO A 25 7.06 14.98 23.05
C PRO A 25 8.09 15.82 22.26
N ALA A 26 8.50 15.27 21.12
CA ALA A 26 9.37 16.03 20.22
C ALA A 26 8.59 17.24 19.65
N ASP A 27 9.30 18.33 19.40
CA ASP A 27 8.76 19.49 18.71
C ASP A 27 8.22 19.09 17.31
N GLU A 28 7.01 19.54 16.99
CA GLU A 28 6.34 19.17 15.74
C GLU A 28 7.11 19.64 14.50
N ALA A 29 7.74 20.81 14.56
CA ALA A 29 8.55 21.32 13.44
C ALA A 29 9.77 20.41 13.20
N HIS A 30 10.42 19.95 14.27
CA HIS A 30 11.51 18.99 14.17
C HIS A 30 11.04 17.64 13.61
N LEU A 31 9.88 17.16 14.03
CA LEU A 31 9.29 15.91 13.50
C LEU A 31 9.02 16.03 12.00
N ARG A 32 8.39 17.12 11.57
CA ARG A 32 8.10 17.36 10.13
C ARG A 32 9.37 17.48 9.30
N SER A 33 10.38 18.19 9.80
CA SER A 33 11.68 18.31 9.14
C SER A 33 12.34 16.94 8.95
N THR A 34 12.36 16.14 10.02
CA THR A 34 12.92 14.78 9.97
C THR A 34 12.13 13.87 9.03
N ALA A 35 10.81 13.92 9.10
CA ALA A 35 9.93 13.16 8.23
C ALA A 35 10.13 13.53 6.75
N ARG A 36 10.26 14.83 6.43
CA ARG A 36 10.54 15.29 5.06
C ARG A 36 11.86 14.74 4.54
N ARG A 37 12.91 14.75 5.35
CA ARG A 37 14.21 14.17 4.98
C ARG A 37 14.11 12.66 4.71
N LEU A 38 13.36 11.93 5.55
CA LEU A 38 13.10 10.50 5.35
C LEU A 38 12.28 10.24 4.08
N ALA A 39 11.27 11.07 3.81
CA ALA A 39 10.50 10.99 2.57
C ALA A 39 11.39 11.15 1.34
N GLY A 40 12.30 12.14 1.34
CA GLY A 40 13.29 12.32 0.26
C GLY A 40 14.22 11.13 0.09
N PHE A 41 14.70 10.56 1.21
CA PHE A 41 15.50 9.34 1.18
C PHE A 41 14.77 8.15 0.52
N HIS A 42 13.50 7.97 0.83
CA HIS A 42 12.68 6.91 0.22
C HIS A 42 12.30 7.24 -1.23
N PHE A 43 12.02 8.50 -1.53
CA PHE A 43 11.69 8.92 -2.88
C PHE A 43 12.81 8.66 -3.89
N ILE A 44 14.06 8.91 -3.52
CA ILE A 44 15.23 8.62 -4.36
C ILE A 44 15.35 7.12 -4.64
N ARG A 45 14.93 6.27 -3.70
CA ARG A 45 14.99 4.80 -3.79
C ARG A 45 13.75 4.14 -4.37
N ARG A 46 12.77 4.94 -4.80
CA ARG A 46 11.54 4.40 -5.39
C ARG A 46 11.82 3.52 -6.61
N PRO A 47 10.93 2.60 -6.95
CA PRO A 47 11.02 1.87 -8.21
C PRO A 47 11.15 2.82 -9.41
N ARG A 48 12.00 2.47 -10.37
CA ARG A 48 12.14 3.23 -11.62
C ARG A 48 10.91 3.03 -12.52
N GLU A 49 10.37 1.81 -12.51
CA GLU A 49 9.18 1.45 -13.24
C GLU A 49 7.96 1.52 -12.33
N ASN A 50 6.80 1.81 -12.92
CA ASN A 50 5.54 1.86 -12.19
C ASN A 50 5.17 0.46 -11.66
N PRO A 51 5.19 0.23 -10.35
CA PRO A 51 4.97 -1.09 -9.77
C PRO A 51 3.52 -1.56 -9.95
N ILE A 52 2.57 -0.65 -10.14
CA ILE A 52 1.16 -0.99 -10.37
C ILE A 52 1.00 -1.53 -11.79
N ARG A 53 1.69 -0.96 -12.80
CA ARG A 53 1.70 -1.49 -14.17
C ARG A 53 2.37 -2.86 -14.21
N ALA A 54 3.49 -3.02 -13.50
CA ALA A 54 4.16 -4.31 -13.41
C ALA A 54 3.26 -5.37 -12.76
N PHE A 55 2.54 -5.03 -11.70
CA PHE A 55 1.54 -5.92 -11.10
C PHE A 55 0.39 -6.23 -12.06
N ALA A 56 -0.15 -5.21 -12.74
CA ALA A 56 -1.26 -5.36 -13.69
C ALA A 56 -0.94 -6.35 -14.82
N SER A 57 0.32 -6.42 -15.26
CA SER A 57 0.74 -7.35 -16.34
C SER A 57 0.65 -8.83 -15.94
N VAL A 58 0.83 -9.17 -14.67
CA VAL A 58 0.77 -10.55 -14.16
C VAL A 58 -0.55 -10.86 -13.48
N PHE A 59 -1.37 -9.86 -13.20
CA PHE A 59 -2.60 -9.98 -12.42
C PHE A 59 -3.63 -10.95 -13.01
N PRO A 60 -3.89 -10.98 -14.35
CA PRO A 60 -4.85 -11.92 -14.94
C PRO A 60 -4.49 -13.39 -14.64
N GLN A 61 -3.24 -13.77 -14.81
CA GLN A 61 -2.77 -15.13 -14.53
C GLN A 61 -2.90 -15.48 -13.04
N GLN A 62 -2.63 -14.51 -12.16
CA GLN A 62 -2.78 -14.71 -10.72
C GLN A 62 -4.26 -14.87 -10.32
N VAL A 63 -5.17 -14.13 -10.95
CA VAL A 63 -6.61 -14.25 -10.71
C VAL A 63 -7.14 -15.65 -11.04
N GLU A 64 -6.73 -16.22 -12.17
CA GLU A 64 -7.06 -17.57 -12.56
C GLU A 64 -6.55 -18.60 -11.54
N ALA A 65 -5.27 -18.48 -11.16
CA ALA A 65 -4.67 -19.35 -10.15
C ALA A 65 -5.34 -19.23 -8.77
N VAL A 66 -5.79 -18.05 -8.38
CA VAL A 66 -6.56 -17.81 -7.14
C VAL A 66 -7.92 -18.46 -7.20
N ALA A 67 -8.59 -18.43 -8.36
CA ALA A 67 -9.91 -19.02 -8.54
C ALA A 67 -9.92 -20.56 -8.50
N GLU A 68 -8.79 -21.19 -8.78
CA GLU A 68 -8.60 -22.64 -8.67
C GLU A 68 -8.35 -23.11 -7.22
N ARG A 69 -8.05 -22.18 -6.31
CA ARG A 69 -7.77 -22.47 -4.90
C ARG A 69 -9.03 -22.40 -4.04
N PRO A 70 -9.02 -23.02 -2.84
CA PRO A 70 -10.09 -22.83 -1.86
C PRO A 70 -10.34 -21.35 -1.56
N PHE A 71 -11.61 -20.98 -1.33
CA PHE A 71 -12.02 -19.57 -1.15
C PHE A 71 -11.23 -18.84 -0.03
N GLY A 72 -10.77 -19.54 1.00
CA GLY A 72 -9.90 -18.98 2.03
C GLY A 72 -8.57 -18.44 1.49
N PHE A 73 -8.08 -18.97 0.37
CA PHE A 73 -6.87 -18.46 -0.28
C PHE A 73 -7.10 -17.08 -0.92
N PHE A 74 -8.30 -16.87 -1.51
CA PHE A 74 -8.69 -15.56 -2.03
C PHE A 74 -8.55 -14.46 -0.96
N HIS A 75 -9.02 -14.71 0.26
CA HIS A 75 -8.91 -13.72 1.33
C HIS A 75 -7.46 -13.36 1.66
N LYS A 76 -6.57 -14.37 1.73
CA LYS A 76 -5.14 -14.15 1.97
C LYS A 76 -4.51 -13.36 0.82
N TYR A 77 -4.81 -13.73 -0.42
CA TYR A 77 -4.30 -13.05 -1.60
C TYR A 77 -4.76 -11.58 -1.65
N ALA A 78 -6.06 -11.35 -1.55
CA ALA A 78 -6.63 -10.01 -1.62
C ALA A 78 -6.15 -9.11 -0.46
N PHE A 79 -5.95 -9.69 0.74
CA PHE A 79 -5.41 -8.97 1.88
C PHE A 79 -3.95 -8.57 1.66
N ASN A 80 -3.12 -9.50 1.19
CA ASN A 80 -1.67 -9.26 1.04
C ASN A 80 -1.30 -8.48 -0.24
N THR A 81 -2.26 -8.20 -1.13
CA THR A 81 -2.05 -7.45 -2.36
C THR A 81 -2.88 -6.15 -2.37
N LEU A 82 -4.06 -6.19 -2.94
CA LEU A 82 -4.89 -5.00 -3.19
C LEU A 82 -5.25 -4.23 -1.92
N ARG A 83 -5.55 -4.94 -0.82
CA ARG A 83 -5.87 -4.28 0.45
C ARG A 83 -4.66 -3.58 1.05
N GLN A 84 -3.48 -4.21 1.00
CA GLN A 84 -2.24 -3.59 1.47
C GLN A 84 -1.88 -2.36 0.63
N VAL A 85 -1.99 -2.47 -0.69
CA VAL A 85 -1.79 -1.31 -1.57
C VAL A 85 -2.75 -0.18 -1.19
N GLY A 86 -4.06 -0.49 -1.08
CA GLY A 86 -5.06 0.51 -0.71
C GLY A 86 -4.76 1.20 0.63
N ALA A 87 -4.43 0.43 1.66
CA ALA A 87 -4.12 0.95 2.99
C ALA A 87 -2.83 1.80 2.99
N ASN A 88 -1.78 1.32 2.33
CA ASN A 88 -0.51 2.04 2.27
C ASN A 88 -0.64 3.39 1.55
N PHE A 89 -1.41 3.47 0.48
CA PHE A 89 -1.63 4.73 -0.23
C PHE A 89 -2.59 5.67 0.51
N GLU A 90 -3.52 5.15 1.30
CA GLU A 90 -4.32 5.97 2.23
C GLU A 90 -3.42 6.62 3.30
N LEU A 91 -2.57 5.82 3.96
CA LEU A 91 -1.59 6.32 4.91
C LEU A 91 -0.59 7.30 4.27
N ALA A 92 -0.17 7.06 3.03
CA ALA A 92 0.70 7.98 2.31
C ALA A 92 0.02 9.33 2.05
N ALA A 93 -1.28 9.34 1.72
CA ALA A 93 -2.05 10.57 1.53
C ALA A 93 -2.15 11.38 2.84
N ASP A 94 -2.44 10.70 3.95
CA ASP A 94 -2.51 11.34 5.26
C ASP A 94 -1.14 11.86 5.71
N TYR A 95 -0.09 11.09 5.49
CA TYR A 95 1.28 11.52 5.77
C TYR A 95 1.67 12.77 4.99
N LEU A 96 1.40 12.81 3.68
CA LEU A 96 1.70 13.97 2.83
C LEU A 96 0.90 15.20 3.26
N THR A 97 -0.36 15.01 3.62
CA THR A 97 -1.23 16.07 4.14
C THR A 97 -0.70 16.60 5.47
N TRP A 98 -0.27 15.72 6.38
CA TRP A 98 0.33 16.11 7.63
C TRP A 98 1.68 16.82 7.43
N LEU A 99 2.50 16.35 6.51
CA LEU A 99 3.83 16.90 6.24
C LEU A 99 3.77 18.35 5.76
N SER A 100 2.92 18.67 4.79
CA SER A 100 2.63 20.02 4.34
C SER A 100 1.32 20.06 3.51
N PRO A 101 0.20 20.50 4.10
CA PRO A 101 -1.11 20.41 3.46
C PRO A 101 -1.20 21.12 2.10
N GLY A 102 -0.57 22.29 1.98
CA GLY A 102 -0.59 23.08 0.75
C GLY A 102 0.36 22.56 -0.33
N GLU A 103 1.56 22.22 0.07
CA GLU A 103 2.65 21.83 -0.84
C GLU A 103 2.41 20.46 -1.49
N PHE A 104 1.89 19.50 -0.73
CA PHE A 104 1.70 18.12 -1.18
C PHE A 104 0.25 17.75 -1.49
N ALA A 105 -0.66 18.74 -1.57
CA ALA A 105 -2.08 18.49 -1.80
C ALA A 105 -2.34 17.63 -3.05
N ALA A 106 -1.71 17.94 -4.17
CA ALA A 106 -1.84 17.18 -5.40
C ALA A 106 -1.33 15.73 -5.25
N ALA A 107 -0.16 15.54 -4.63
CA ALA A 107 0.39 14.21 -4.40
C ALA A 107 -0.49 13.38 -3.45
N ALA A 108 -1.04 13.99 -2.41
CA ALA A 108 -1.98 13.34 -1.50
C ALA A 108 -3.28 12.90 -2.19
N GLU A 109 -3.81 13.72 -3.11
CA GLU A 109 -4.98 13.37 -3.89
C GLU A 109 -4.72 12.19 -4.84
N HIS A 110 -3.58 12.17 -5.51
CA HIS A 110 -3.18 11.05 -6.33
C HIS A 110 -3.00 9.76 -5.50
N ALA A 111 -2.45 9.86 -4.28
CA ALA A 111 -2.36 8.72 -3.37
C ALA A 111 -3.75 8.20 -2.99
N ARG A 112 -4.72 9.07 -2.66
CA ARG A 112 -6.11 8.66 -2.39
C ARG A 112 -6.70 7.94 -3.59
N ARG A 113 -6.46 8.44 -4.80
CA ARG A 113 -6.92 7.80 -6.03
C ARG A 113 -6.40 6.38 -6.19
N VAL A 114 -5.12 6.13 -5.92
CA VAL A 114 -4.55 4.77 -5.92
C VAL A 114 -5.29 3.88 -4.91
N SER A 115 -5.51 4.37 -3.69
CA SER A 115 -6.23 3.64 -2.63
C SER A 115 -7.65 3.26 -3.06
N GLU A 116 -8.42 4.20 -3.61
CA GLU A 116 -9.78 3.98 -4.07
C GLU A 116 -9.87 2.93 -5.18
N VAL A 117 -8.97 3.02 -6.16
CA VAL A 117 -8.92 2.06 -7.26
C VAL A 117 -8.56 0.67 -6.74
N ALA A 118 -7.56 0.55 -5.87
CA ALA A 118 -7.19 -0.74 -5.28
C ALA A 118 -8.35 -1.38 -4.51
N LYS A 119 -9.10 -0.61 -3.72
CA LYS A 119 -10.32 -1.05 -3.03
C LYS A 119 -11.40 -1.51 -4.04
N SER A 120 -11.62 -0.74 -5.11
CA SER A 120 -12.58 -1.10 -6.16
C SER A 120 -12.21 -2.40 -6.88
N VAL A 121 -10.94 -2.56 -7.24
CA VAL A 121 -10.44 -3.77 -7.92
C VAL A 121 -10.54 -4.98 -7.00
N GLN A 122 -10.31 -4.83 -5.69
CA GLN A 122 -10.52 -5.90 -4.71
C GLN A 122 -11.96 -6.45 -4.74
N PHE A 123 -12.96 -5.57 -4.81
CA PHE A 123 -14.37 -6.00 -4.92
C PHE A 123 -14.69 -6.67 -6.26
N ARG A 124 -14.11 -6.18 -7.36
CA ARG A 124 -14.24 -6.83 -8.68
C ARG A 124 -13.60 -8.21 -8.68
N LEU A 125 -12.42 -8.35 -8.09
CA LEU A 125 -11.74 -9.63 -7.93
C LEU A 125 -12.61 -10.62 -7.13
N ALA A 126 -13.21 -10.20 -6.03
CA ALA A 126 -14.12 -11.04 -5.25
C ALA A 126 -15.27 -11.58 -6.09
N ARG A 127 -15.91 -10.71 -6.90
CA ARG A 127 -16.98 -11.11 -7.81
C ARG A 127 -16.50 -12.05 -8.91
N ALA A 128 -15.33 -11.79 -9.49
CA ALA A 128 -14.75 -12.62 -10.54
C ALA A 128 -14.49 -14.04 -10.04
N VAL A 129 -13.85 -14.18 -8.88
CA VAL A 129 -13.56 -15.47 -8.25
C VAL A 129 -14.83 -16.22 -7.87
N THR A 130 -15.81 -15.53 -7.25
CA THR A 130 -17.08 -16.17 -6.84
C THR A 130 -17.92 -16.63 -8.02
N ARG A 131 -17.97 -15.84 -9.10
CA ARG A 131 -18.81 -16.13 -10.28
C ARG A 131 -18.09 -16.93 -11.35
N ARG A 132 -16.78 -17.14 -11.20
CA ARG A 132 -15.89 -17.71 -12.22
C ARG A 132 -16.02 -17.01 -13.58
N LYS A 133 -16.24 -15.69 -13.56
CA LYS A 133 -16.29 -14.83 -14.74
C LYS A 133 -15.14 -13.84 -14.63
N PHE A 134 -14.12 -14.06 -15.43
CA PHE A 134 -12.91 -13.26 -15.46
C PHE A 134 -13.07 -12.20 -16.56
N GLU A 135 -13.62 -11.05 -16.20
CA GLU A 135 -13.51 -9.85 -17.03
C GLU A 135 -12.07 -9.31 -16.97
N PRO A 136 -11.62 -8.55 -17.96
CA PRO A 136 -10.27 -7.99 -17.94
C PRO A 136 -10.08 -7.01 -16.76
N LEU A 137 -9.67 -7.57 -15.61
CA LEU A 137 -9.37 -6.79 -14.40
C LEU A 137 -8.08 -5.98 -14.55
N GLN A 138 -7.25 -6.28 -15.55
CA GLN A 138 -6.00 -5.58 -15.81
C GLN A 138 -6.24 -4.09 -16.05
N ALA A 139 -7.13 -3.75 -16.97
CA ALA A 139 -7.48 -2.36 -17.28
C ALA A 139 -8.11 -1.61 -16.09
N ALA A 140 -8.64 -2.35 -15.10
CA ALA A 140 -9.17 -1.73 -13.89
C ALA A 140 -8.10 -1.14 -12.98
N LEU A 141 -6.83 -1.50 -13.18
CA LEU A 141 -5.67 -0.95 -12.46
C LEU A 141 -5.05 0.28 -13.14
N ASP A 142 -5.38 0.54 -14.42
CA ASP A 142 -4.79 1.66 -15.17
C ASP A 142 -4.97 3.01 -14.46
N PRO A 143 -6.16 3.37 -13.91
CA PRO A 143 -6.31 4.63 -13.20
C PRO A 143 -5.43 4.74 -11.94
N ALA A 144 -5.11 3.63 -11.28
CA ALA A 144 -4.18 3.63 -10.16
C ALA A 144 -2.74 3.80 -10.62
N ALA A 145 -2.37 3.19 -11.75
CA ALA A 145 -1.06 3.35 -12.35
C ALA A 145 -0.81 4.79 -12.79
N ASP A 146 -1.78 5.42 -13.46
CA ASP A 146 -1.71 6.82 -13.87
C ASP A 146 -1.64 7.77 -12.66
N ALA A 147 -2.39 7.47 -11.60
CA ALA A 147 -2.34 8.23 -10.37
C ALA A 147 -0.97 8.08 -9.67
N TRP A 148 -0.36 6.89 -9.69
CA TRP A 148 0.98 6.70 -9.15
C TRP A 148 2.02 7.53 -9.92
N ASP A 149 1.99 7.53 -11.27
CA ASP A 149 2.89 8.33 -12.10
C ASP A 149 2.72 9.83 -11.78
N SER A 150 1.47 10.30 -11.68
CA SER A 150 1.14 11.68 -11.34
C SER A 150 1.61 12.07 -9.93
N MET A 151 1.47 11.16 -8.95
CA MET A 151 1.97 11.35 -7.60
C MET A 151 3.49 11.51 -7.60
N MET A 152 4.22 10.62 -8.30
CA MET A 152 5.68 10.69 -8.39
C MET A 152 6.13 12.00 -9.06
N ALA A 153 5.46 12.43 -10.13
CA ALA A 153 5.74 13.70 -10.79
C ALA A 153 5.48 14.91 -9.86
N SER A 154 4.40 14.88 -9.08
CA SER A 154 4.04 15.93 -8.12
C SER A 154 5.05 16.05 -6.95
N LEU A 155 5.72 14.96 -6.59
CA LEU A 155 6.73 14.93 -5.52
C LEU A 155 8.12 15.32 -6.02
N ALA A 156 8.39 15.15 -7.31
CA ALA A 156 9.69 15.44 -7.89
C ALA A 156 10.07 16.93 -7.69
N GLY A 157 11.25 17.16 -7.14
CA GLY A 157 11.76 18.51 -6.85
C GLY A 157 11.12 19.23 -5.64
N ARG A 158 10.23 18.54 -4.90
CA ARG A 158 9.62 19.07 -3.67
C ARG A 158 10.05 18.30 -2.40
N ILE A 159 10.51 17.07 -2.60
CA ILE A 159 11.07 16.19 -1.57
C ILE A 159 12.55 15.95 -1.82
#